data_79cf02b4379a774c03c416f55f9bc9b0
#
_entry.id   79cf02b4379a774c03c416f55f9bc9b0
#
_cell.length_a   1.000
_cell.length_b   1.000
_cell.length_c   1.000
_cell.angle_alpha   90.00
_cell.angle_beta   90.00
_cell.angle_gamma   90.00
#
_symmetry.space_group_name_H-M   'P 1'
#
loop_
_entity.id
_entity.type
_entity.pdbx_description
1 polymer ?
#
loop_
_entity_poly.entity_id
_entity_poly.type
_entity_poly.pdbx_seq_one_letter_code
_entity_poly.pdbx_strand_id
1 'polypeptide(L)'
;MMPLLLLPLAACGAGERDVVEPAAPATETVTATATETATATETTTSATTIEPADTPAAQSLYTTGEMSTQPSGPAELVIQDVRAGSHDGFDRVVFEFSGTGTPWFHAGYTPQPRQQASGYPLDVPGSAFLEINIHGTPMMLESQREDLLGVGPVGVGVGSVVDVVHGGVFEADTQYVIGLDRQRPYQVYTLESPTRVVVEFQQ
;
A
#
# COMPACT_ATOMS: atom_id res chain seq x y z
N MET A 1 10.00 28.30 56.96
CA MET A 1 8.64 28.67 57.42
C MET A 1 7.69 28.43 56.25
N MET A 2 6.96 27.31 56.36
CA MET A 2 5.80 26.96 55.47
C MET A 2 4.59 27.79 55.85
N PRO A 3 3.64 28.02 55.00
CA PRO A 3 2.38 27.37 55.26
C PRO A 3 1.81 26.57 54.10
N LEU A 4 1.33 25.46 54.51
CA LEU A 4 0.41 24.48 53.98
C LEU A 4 -0.96 25.12 53.73
N LEU A 5 -1.58 24.93 52.56
CA LEU A 5 -3.00 25.29 52.37
C LEU A 5 -3.75 24.04 51.82
N LEU A 6 -4.73 23.62 52.64
CA LEU A 6 -5.61 22.49 52.42
C LEU A 6 -6.75 22.79 51.40
N LEU A 7 -7.20 21.70 50.79
CA LEU A 7 -8.39 21.52 49.93
C LEU A 7 -9.72 21.98 50.56
N PRO A 8 -10.81 22.03 49.73
CA PRO A 8 -11.87 21.07 49.97
C PRO A 8 -12.34 20.26 48.72
N LEU A 9 -12.70 19.05 49.07
CA LEU A 9 -13.46 18.04 48.36
C LEU A 9 -14.94 18.48 48.29
N ALA A 10 -15.59 18.35 47.13
CA ALA A 10 -17.04 18.39 47.04
C ALA A 10 -17.55 17.29 46.12
N ALA A 11 -18.53 16.59 46.61
CA ALA A 11 -19.05 15.29 46.21
C ALA A 11 -20.27 15.36 45.27
N CYS A 12 -20.49 14.24 44.57
CA CYS A 12 -21.77 13.62 44.17
C CYS A 12 -22.77 14.40 43.31
N GLY A 13 -23.02 13.80 42.13
CA GLY A 13 -24.24 13.91 41.36
C GLY A 13 -24.49 12.60 40.59
N ALA A 14 -25.32 11.73 41.17
CA ALA A 14 -25.85 10.55 40.50
C ALA A 14 -26.98 10.97 39.57
N GLY A 15 -26.86 10.65 38.29
CA GLY A 15 -27.93 10.78 37.29
C GLY A 15 -28.32 9.40 36.77
N GLU A 16 -29.57 9.03 37.08
CA GLU A 16 -30.27 7.82 36.60
C GLU A 16 -30.32 7.80 35.08
N ARG A 17 -30.07 6.65 34.52
CA ARG A 17 -30.18 6.39 33.09
C ARG A 17 -31.43 5.58 32.80
N ASP A 18 -32.35 6.17 32.08
CA ASP A 18 -33.44 5.48 31.40
C ASP A 18 -32.88 4.52 30.34
N VAL A 19 -33.19 3.25 30.50
CA VAL A 19 -32.93 2.20 29.54
C VAL A 19 -34.07 2.19 28.54
N VAL A 20 -33.81 2.62 27.31
CA VAL A 20 -34.72 2.46 26.19
C VAL A 20 -34.32 1.18 25.45
N GLU A 21 -35.21 0.19 25.50
CA GLU A 21 -35.16 -1.10 24.80
C GLU A 21 -35.48 -0.86 23.30
N PRO A 22 -34.68 -1.32 22.34
CA PRO A 22 -35.02 -1.24 20.93
C PRO A 22 -35.87 -2.44 20.51
N ALA A 23 -37.05 -2.14 19.93
CA ALA A 23 -37.95 -3.07 19.30
C ALA A 23 -37.31 -3.70 18.02
N ALA A 24 -37.54 -5.00 17.85
CA ALA A 24 -37.15 -5.78 16.69
C ALA A 24 -37.95 -5.37 15.43
N PRO A 25 -37.33 -5.32 14.24
CA PRO A 25 -38.08 -5.20 13.00
C PRO A 25 -38.61 -6.53 12.50
N ALA A 26 -39.86 -6.51 12.03
CA ALA A 26 -40.60 -7.63 11.46
C ALA A 26 -40.01 -8.06 10.10
N THR A 27 -39.94 -9.35 9.91
CA THR A 27 -39.61 -10.04 8.66
C THR A 27 -40.80 -9.96 7.71
N GLU A 28 -40.67 -9.31 6.57
CA GLU A 28 -41.60 -9.47 5.45
C GLU A 28 -41.00 -10.41 4.40
N THR A 29 -41.62 -11.56 4.27
CA THR A 29 -41.36 -12.55 3.20
C THR A 29 -42.19 -12.16 1.97
N VAL A 30 -41.50 -11.79 0.88
CA VAL A 30 -42.14 -11.63 -0.43
C VAL A 30 -41.74 -12.81 -1.33
N THR A 31 -42.67 -13.71 -1.51
CA THR A 31 -42.60 -14.79 -2.52
C THR A 31 -43.11 -14.24 -3.85
N ALA A 32 -42.24 -14.17 -4.85
CA ALA A 32 -42.65 -13.95 -6.24
C ALA A 32 -42.20 -15.14 -7.10
N THR A 33 -43.17 -15.96 -7.46
CA THR A 33 -43.06 -17.01 -8.47
C THR A 33 -43.34 -16.36 -9.83
N ALA A 34 -42.40 -16.40 -10.77
CA ALA A 34 -42.63 -16.15 -12.16
C ALA A 34 -42.01 -17.29 -12.99
N THR A 35 -42.89 -18.10 -13.53
CA THR A 35 -42.59 -19.11 -14.55
C THR A 35 -42.73 -18.44 -15.91
N GLU A 36 -41.65 -18.33 -16.67
CA GLU A 36 -41.71 -18.05 -18.10
C GLU A 36 -41.01 -19.15 -18.89
N THR A 37 -41.81 -19.83 -19.68
CA THR A 37 -41.44 -20.80 -20.70
C THR A 37 -40.96 -20.05 -21.93
N ALA A 38 -39.67 -20.16 -22.29
CA ALA A 38 -39.16 -19.66 -23.55
C ALA A 38 -38.76 -20.83 -24.45
N THR A 39 -39.43 -20.86 -25.59
CA THR A 39 -39.28 -21.79 -26.71
C THR A 39 -37.92 -21.65 -27.37
N ALA A 40 -37.19 -22.77 -27.48
CA ALA A 40 -35.94 -22.82 -28.21
C ALA A 40 -36.16 -22.83 -29.72
N THR A 41 -35.63 -21.84 -30.42
CA THR A 41 -35.48 -21.84 -31.88
C THR A 41 -34.02 -22.23 -32.18
N GLU A 42 -33.82 -23.40 -32.71
CA GLU A 42 -32.52 -23.86 -33.20
C GLU A 42 -32.18 -23.13 -34.52
N THR A 43 -31.19 -22.25 -34.46
CA THR A 43 -30.54 -21.69 -35.64
C THR A 43 -29.17 -22.37 -35.81
N THR A 44 -29.09 -23.25 -36.80
CA THR A 44 -27.85 -23.90 -37.22
C THR A 44 -26.95 -22.86 -37.86
N THR A 45 -25.94 -22.38 -37.16
CA THR A 45 -24.87 -21.54 -37.72
C THR A 45 -23.60 -22.39 -37.85
N SER A 46 -23.16 -22.56 -39.09
CA SER A 46 -21.93 -23.21 -39.47
C SER A 46 -20.74 -22.61 -38.70
N ALA A 47 -20.05 -23.46 -37.93
CA ALA A 47 -18.81 -23.08 -37.26
C ALA A 47 -17.70 -22.89 -38.30
N THR A 48 -17.38 -21.66 -38.65
CA THR A 48 -16.10 -21.29 -39.24
C THR A 48 -15.06 -21.40 -38.13
N THR A 49 -14.18 -22.37 -38.21
CA THR A 49 -12.99 -22.49 -37.36
C THR A 49 -12.12 -21.27 -37.60
N ILE A 50 -12.22 -20.28 -36.74
CA ILE A 50 -11.24 -19.21 -36.64
C ILE A 50 -10.09 -19.79 -35.81
N GLU A 51 -9.00 -20.05 -36.50
CA GLU A 51 -7.69 -20.30 -35.88
C GLU A 51 -7.44 -19.18 -34.87
N PRO A 52 -7.05 -19.44 -33.60
CA PRO A 52 -6.78 -18.40 -32.64
C PRO A 52 -5.61 -17.59 -33.19
N ALA A 53 -5.92 -16.34 -33.63
CA ALA A 53 -4.90 -15.35 -33.90
C ALA A 53 -4.00 -15.27 -32.68
N ASP A 54 -2.69 -15.39 -32.90
CA ASP A 54 -1.64 -15.13 -31.92
C ASP A 54 -2.03 -13.90 -31.08
N THR A 55 -2.50 -14.14 -29.86
CA THR A 55 -2.59 -13.11 -28.86
C THR A 55 -1.14 -12.73 -28.59
N PRO A 56 -0.69 -11.48 -28.87
CA PRO A 56 0.67 -11.11 -28.55
C PRO A 56 0.85 -11.41 -27.07
N ALA A 57 1.84 -12.25 -26.75
CA ALA A 57 2.18 -12.58 -25.37
C ALA A 57 2.27 -11.27 -24.62
N ALA A 58 1.43 -11.08 -23.58
CA ALA A 58 1.46 -9.91 -22.74
C ALA A 58 2.91 -9.74 -22.29
N GLN A 59 3.59 -8.72 -22.83
CA GLN A 59 4.99 -8.49 -22.50
C GLN A 59 5.02 -8.28 -20.98
N SER A 60 5.75 -9.16 -20.30
CA SER A 60 5.94 -9.04 -18.86
C SER A 60 6.55 -7.67 -18.59
N LEU A 61 5.87 -6.84 -17.83
CA LEU A 61 6.37 -5.53 -17.40
C LEU A 61 7.48 -5.67 -16.34
N TYR A 62 7.76 -6.90 -15.92
CA TYR A 62 8.81 -7.21 -14.95
C TYR A 62 10.20 -7.06 -15.57
N THR A 63 11.09 -6.38 -14.86
CA THR A 63 12.49 -6.13 -15.23
C THR A 63 13.43 -6.32 -14.05
N THR A 64 14.73 -6.49 -14.32
CA THR A 64 15.80 -6.34 -13.31
C THR A 64 16.59 -5.04 -13.51
N GLY A 65 16.23 -4.25 -14.52
CA GLY A 65 16.79 -2.94 -14.78
C GLY A 65 16.11 -1.85 -13.95
N GLU A 66 16.50 -0.60 -14.17
CA GLU A 66 15.91 0.55 -13.52
C GLU A 66 14.50 0.83 -14.07
N MET A 67 13.62 1.32 -13.20
CA MET A 67 12.29 1.82 -13.54
C MET A 67 12.10 3.22 -12.97
N SER A 68 11.48 4.08 -13.74
CA SER A 68 11.14 5.44 -13.28
C SER A 68 9.88 5.96 -13.95
N THR A 69 9.21 6.87 -13.28
CA THR A 69 8.12 7.68 -13.86
C THR A 69 8.51 9.15 -13.87
N GLN A 70 7.85 9.93 -14.72
CA GLN A 70 8.08 11.37 -14.78
C GLN A 70 7.05 12.11 -13.94
N PRO A 71 7.40 13.28 -13.36
CA PRO A 71 6.45 14.11 -12.64
C PRO A 71 5.28 14.51 -13.55
N SER A 72 4.06 14.35 -13.06
CA SER A 72 2.82 14.77 -13.74
C SER A 72 2.25 16.07 -13.18
N GLY A 73 2.89 16.65 -12.16
CA GLY A 73 2.47 17.87 -11.49
C GLY A 73 3.01 17.94 -10.06
N PRO A 74 2.63 18.98 -9.30
CA PRO A 74 3.00 19.06 -7.89
C PRO A 74 2.33 17.95 -7.08
N ALA A 75 3.04 17.41 -6.11
CA ALA A 75 2.52 16.43 -5.16
C ALA A 75 2.95 16.80 -3.75
N GLU A 76 2.01 16.63 -2.80
CA GLU A 76 2.21 16.79 -1.36
C GLU A 76 1.59 15.56 -0.68
N LEU A 77 2.40 14.52 -0.55
CA LEU A 77 1.98 13.21 -0.09
C LEU A 77 2.59 12.89 1.28
N VAL A 78 1.80 12.25 2.13
CA VAL A 78 2.20 11.81 3.46
C VAL A 78 2.00 10.31 3.55
N ILE A 79 3.07 9.58 3.93
CA ILE A 79 3.00 8.14 4.10
C ILE A 79 1.99 7.77 5.20
N GLN A 80 1.12 6.82 4.92
CA GLN A 80 0.10 6.33 5.83
C GLN A 80 0.34 4.87 6.21
N ASP A 81 0.84 4.08 5.27
CA ASP A 81 1.06 2.66 5.52
C ASP A 81 2.12 2.10 4.57
N VAL A 82 2.88 1.13 5.10
CA VAL A 82 3.78 0.27 4.32
C VAL A 82 3.44 -1.17 4.67
N ARG A 83 3.10 -1.97 3.68
CA ARG A 83 2.72 -3.37 3.89
C ARG A 83 3.24 -4.27 2.79
N ALA A 84 3.42 -5.54 3.12
CA ALA A 84 3.81 -6.58 2.17
C ALA A 84 2.75 -7.69 2.14
N GLY A 85 2.60 -8.34 1.00
CA GLY A 85 1.67 -9.45 0.78
C GLY A 85 2.20 -10.42 -0.26
N SER A 86 1.96 -11.73 -0.06
CA SER A 86 2.30 -12.78 -1.03
C SER A 86 1.06 -13.18 -1.82
N HIS A 87 1.22 -13.35 -3.12
CA HIS A 87 0.19 -13.72 -4.08
C HIS A 87 0.69 -14.86 -4.98
N ASP A 88 -0.21 -15.47 -5.74
CA ASP A 88 0.18 -16.49 -6.70
C ASP A 88 1.06 -15.88 -7.80
N GLY A 89 2.35 -16.28 -7.82
CA GLY A 89 3.33 -15.84 -8.82
C GLY A 89 4.08 -14.54 -8.52
N PHE A 90 3.72 -13.79 -7.48
CA PHE A 90 4.45 -12.57 -7.09
C PHE A 90 4.28 -12.23 -5.61
N ASP A 91 5.27 -11.51 -5.08
CA ASP A 91 5.19 -10.84 -3.77
C ASP A 91 5.07 -9.34 -4.01
N ARG A 92 4.33 -8.64 -3.14
CA ARG A 92 3.98 -7.23 -3.33
C ARG A 92 4.33 -6.41 -2.09
N VAL A 93 4.93 -5.24 -2.31
CA VAL A 93 5.07 -4.18 -1.31
C VAL A 93 4.21 -3.00 -1.74
N VAL A 94 3.47 -2.42 -0.80
CA VAL A 94 2.58 -1.27 -1.04
C VAL A 94 2.95 -0.15 -0.10
N PHE A 95 3.20 1.02 -0.65
CA PHE A 95 3.36 2.29 0.05
C PHE A 95 2.08 3.09 -0.18
N GLU A 96 1.31 3.38 0.88
CA GLU A 96 0.05 4.10 0.81
C GLU A 96 0.20 5.51 1.35
N PHE A 97 -0.38 6.47 0.64
CA PHE A 97 -0.26 7.89 0.94
C PHE A 97 -1.62 8.56 1.06
N SER A 98 -1.70 9.54 1.95
CA SER A 98 -2.70 10.62 1.90
C SER A 98 -2.09 11.87 1.28
N GLY A 99 -2.94 12.89 1.07
CA GLY A 99 -2.49 14.15 0.47
C GLY A 99 -2.97 14.33 -0.96
N THR A 100 -2.27 15.16 -1.73
CA THR A 100 -2.66 15.55 -3.09
C THR A 100 -1.55 15.31 -4.10
N GLY A 101 -1.94 15.10 -5.35
CA GLY A 101 -1.03 14.86 -6.47
C GLY A 101 -0.74 13.37 -6.69
N THR A 102 0.08 13.10 -7.70
CA THR A 102 0.50 11.75 -8.08
C THR A 102 1.99 11.58 -7.77
N PRO A 103 2.40 10.53 -7.04
CA PRO A 103 3.81 10.27 -6.80
C PRO A 103 4.50 9.87 -8.10
N TRP A 104 5.75 10.27 -8.25
CA TRP A 104 6.64 9.73 -9.23
C TRP A 104 7.81 9.04 -8.51
N PHE A 105 8.48 8.13 -9.17
CA PHE A 105 9.50 7.31 -8.52
C PHE A 105 10.67 7.00 -9.43
N HIS A 106 11.79 6.67 -8.80
CA HIS A 106 12.92 5.98 -9.39
C HIS A 106 13.24 4.73 -8.57
N ALA A 107 13.37 3.59 -9.23
CA ALA A 107 13.65 2.31 -8.59
C ALA A 107 14.75 1.55 -9.33
N GLY A 108 15.65 0.92 -8.59
CA GLY A 108 16.75 0.13 -9.15
C GLY A 108 17.48 -0.69 -8.09
N TYR A 109 18.14 -1.78 -8.53
CA TYR A 109 18.97 -2.57 -7.64
C TYR A 109 20.26 -1.86 -7.29
N THR A 110 20.62 -1.86 -6.01
CA THR A 110 21.88 -1.34 -5.48
C THR A 110 22.69 -2.44 -4.78
N PRO A 111 24.01 -2.52 -5.00
CA PRO A 111 24.85 -3.49 -4.28
C PRO A 111 25.17 -3.04 -2.85
N GLN A 112 24.99 -1.75 -2.54
CA GLN A 112 25.35 -1.14 -1.25
C GLN A 112 24.31 -0.09 -0.85
N PRO A 113 23.28 -0.48 -0.09
CA PRO A 113 22.29 0.47 0.39
C PRO A 113 22.91 1.59 1.20
N ARG A 114 22.56 2.84 0.88
CA ARG A 114 23.03 4.04 1.57
C ARG A 114 21.92 5.06 1.66
N GLN A 115 21.91 5.83 2.72
CA GLN A 115 21.03 6.98 2.86
C GLN A 115 21.30 8.02 1.76
N GLN A 116 20.26 8.45 1.07
CA GLN A 116 20.36 9.45 0.02
C GLN A 116 20.96 10.78 0.51
N ALA A 117 20.56 11.24 1.70
CA ALA A 117 20.97 12.52 2.24
C ALA A 117 22.42 12.53 2.77
N SER A 118 22.79 11.51 3.53
CA SER A 118 24.07 11.48 4.30
C SER A 118 25.14 10.59 3.68
N GLY A 119 24.74 9.65 2.81
CA GLY A 119 25.62 8.62 2.28
C GLY A 119 26.02 7.54 3.31
N TYR A 120 25.45 7.56 4.52
CA TYR A 120 25.71 6.52 5.51
C TYR A 120 25.12 5.18 5.07
N PRO A 121 25.82 4.06 5.37
CA PRO A 121 25.28 2.74 5.07
C PRO A 121 23.93 2.52 5.75
N LEU A 122 23.01 1.88 5.03
CA LEU A 122 21.78 1.34 5.59
C LEU A 122 21.95 -0.14 5.84
N ASP A 123 21.58 -0.58 7.04
CA ASP A 123 21.52 -2.00 7.39
C ASP A 123 20.21 -2.58 6.89
N VAL A 124 20.24 -3.28 5.78
CA VAL A 124 19.08 -3.87 5.12
C VAL A 124 19.23 -5.38 5.12
N PRO A 125 18.33 -6.14 5.75
CA PRO A 125 18.40 -7.59 5.75
C PRO A 125 18.05 -8.14 4.35
N GLY A 126 18.77 -9.19 3.92
CA GLY A 126 18.55 -9.82 2.62
C GLY A 126 19.85 -10.06 1.84
N SER A 127 19.70 -10.56 0.62
CA SER A 127 20.82 -10.87 -0.30
C SER A 127 20.80 -10.01 -1.57
N ALA A 128 19.71 -9.31 -1.83
CA ALA A 128 19.57 -8.33 -2.90
C ALA A 128 18.75 -7.14 -2.39
N PHE A 129 19.01 -5.94 -2.93
CA PHE A 129 18.48 -4.71 -2.40
C PHE A 129 17.89 -3.87 -3.53
N LEU A 130 16.56 -3.72 -3.56
CA LEU A 130 15.89 -2.80 -4.46
C LEU A 130 15.70 -1.47 -3.74
N GLU A 131 16.39 -0.43 -4.20
CA GLU A 131 16.17 0.94 -3.75
C GLU A 131 15.02 1.55 -4.54
N ILE A 132 14.14 2.26 -3.84
CA ILE A 132 13.09 3.08 -4.46
C ILE A 132 13.05 4.45 -3.78
N ASN A 133 13.13 5.49 -4.58
CA ASN A 133 12.95 6.88 -4.18
C ASN A 133 11.58 7.34 -4.68
N ILE A 134 10.70 7.69 -3.73
CA ILE A 134 9.33 8.16 -4.01
C ILE A 134 9.31 9.67 -3.80
N HIS A 135 9.00 10.38 -4.87
CA HIS A 135 9.02 11.84 -4.91
C HIS A 135 7.65 12.44 -4.66
N GLY A 136 7.63 13.70 -4.22
CA GLY A 136 6.41 14.41 -3.86
C GLY A 136 5.95 14.12 -2.43
N THR A 137 6.88 13.71 -1.58
CA THR A 137 6.67 13.35 -0.19
C THR A 137 7.43 14.28 0.76
N PRO A 138 7.03 15.56 0.88
CA PRO A 138 7.72 16.49 1.77
C PRO A 138 7.69 15.96 3.21
N MET A 139 8.74 16.29 3.99
CA MET A 139 8.79 15.91 5.39
C MET A 139 7.66 16.61 6.14
N MET A 140 6.63 15.86 6.51
CA MET A 140 5.53 16.33 7.32
C MET A 140 5.80 15.98 8.78
N LEU A 141 5.96 16.99 9.63
CA LEU A 141 6.17 16.82 11.07
C LEU A 141 4.91 16.30 11.81
N GLU A 142 3.78 16.24 11.12
CA GLU A 142 2.47 15.88 11.67
C GLU A 142 1.94 14.53 11.15
N SER A 143 2.80 13.63 10.68
CA SER A 143 2.36 12.28 10.32
C SER A 143 1.86 11.54 11.56
N GLN A 144 0.72 10.87 11.43
CA GLN A 144 0.16 10.02 12.48
C GLN A 144 0.93 8.69 12.66
N ARG A 145 1.88 8.41 11.78
CA ARG A 145 2.70 7.19 11.77
C ARG A 145 4.16 7.54 12.04
N GLU A 146 4.45 7.94 13.29
CA GLU A 146 5.81 8.25 13.74
C GLU A 146 6.79 7.09 13.50
N ASP A 147 6.31 5.85 13.54
CA ASP A 147 7.06 4.64 13.24
C ASP A 147 7.53 4.55 11.77
N LEU A 148 6.88 5.26 10.85
CA LEU A 148 7.26 5.33 9.44
C LEU A 148 8.11 6.55 9.08
N LEU A 149 8.40 7.44 10.04
CA LEU A 149 9.20 8.65 9.80
C LEU A 149 10.69 8.46 10.13
N GLY A 150 11.02 7.51 10.99
CA GLY A 150 12.39 7.23 11.41
C GLY A 150 13.15 6.41 10.36
N VAL A 151 14.46 6.70 10.19
CA VAL A 151 15.35 5.82 9.41
C VAL A 151 15.47 4.47 10.10
N GLY A 152 15.25 3.39 9.38
CA GLY A 152 15.37 2.04 9.91
C GLY A 152 14.36 1.04 9.35
N PRO A 153 14.34 -0.17 9.91
CA PRO A 153 13.44 -1.23 9.45
C PRO A 153 11.98 -0.89 9.73
N VAL A 154 11.12 -1.17 8.74
CA VAL A 154 9.67 -1.01 8.85
C VAL A 154 9.03 -2.27 9.47
N GLY A 155 9.69 -3.43 9.37
CA GLY A 155 9.21 -4.68 9.95
C GLY A 155 8.14 -5.37 9.11
N VAL A 156 8.20 -5.24 7.79
CA VAL A 156 7.25 -5.86 6.87
C VAL A 156 7.97 -6.82 5.93
N GLY A 157 7.86 -8.10 6.19
CA GLY A 157 8.47 -9.16 5.38
C GLY A 157 7.47 -10.26 5.05
N VAL A 158 7.49 -10.75 3.79
CA VAL A 158 6.67 -11.88 3.34
C VAL A 158 7.25 -12.48 2.06
N GLY A 159 7.21 -13.80 1.95
CA GLY A 159 7.69 -14.50 0.76
C GLY A 159 9.15 -14.19 0.44
N SER A 160 9.42 -13.59 -0.69
CA SER A 160 10.76 -13.15 -1.11
C SER A 160 11.22 -11.83 -0.50
N VAL A 161 10.30 -11.04 0.05
CA VAL A 161 10.60 -9.77 0.74
C VAL A 161 11.03 -10.09 2.17
N VAL A 162 12.28 -9.79 2.50
CA VAL A 162 12.84 -10.02 3.84
C VAL A 162 12.44 -8.91 4.80
N ASP A 163 12.59 -7.66 4.37
CA ASP A 163 12.11 -6.47 5.08
C ASP A 163 12.14 -5.26 4.15
N VAL A 164 11.51 -4.17 4.60
CA VAL A 164 11.60 -2.84 4.02
C VAL A 164 12.27 -1.91 5.00
N VAL A 165 13.29 -1.18 4.56
CA VAL A 165 14.02 -0.22 5.39
C VAL A 165 13.73 1.19 4.87
N HIS A 166 13.29 2.09 5.75
CA HIS A 166 13.15 3.51 5.44
C HIS A 166 14.52 4.18 5.49
N GLY A 167 14.94 4.79 4.40
CA GLY A 167 16.23 5.47 4.24
C GLY A 167 16.24 6.92 4.68
N GLY A 168 15.08 7.50 4.90
CA GLY A 168 14.88 8.91 5.25
C GLY A 168 14.19 9.70 4.16
N VAL A 169 13.91 10.97 4.48
CA VAL A 169 13.34 11.96 3.57
C VAL A 169 14.38 13.04 3.29
N PHE A 170 14.59 13.34 2.02
CA PHE A 170 15.50 14.41 1.59
C PHE A 170 14.90 15.16 0.38
N GLU A 171 14.78 16.47 0.49
CA GLU A 171 14.26 17.35 -0.58
C GLU A 171 12.89 16.91 -1.16
N ALA A 172 11.97 16.49 -0.29
CA ALA A 172 10.65 15.95 -0.63
C ALA A 172 10.67 14.59 -1.35
N ASP A 173 11.74 13.83 -1.21
CA ASP A 173 11.90 12.47 -1.70
C ASP A 173 12.04 11.52 -0.50
N THR A 174 11.21 10.49 -0.45
CA THR A 174 11.34 9.43 0.56
C THR A 174 12.02 8.21 -0.03
N GLN A 175 13.13 7.82 0.59
CA GLN A 175 13.88 6.63 0.21
C GLN A 175 13.40 5.41 1.00
N TYR A 176 13.17 4.31 0.28
CA TYR A 176 13.03 2.98 0.86
C TYR A 176 13.99 2.01 0.19
N VAL A 177 14.46 1.01 0.94
CA VAL A 177 15.20 -0.10 0.39
C VAL A 177 14.51 -1.39 0.78
N ILE A 178 14.14 -2.18 -0.22
CA ILE A 178 13.48 -3.47 -0.06
C ILE A 178 14.56 -4.55 -0.11
N GLY A 179 14.76 -5.23 1.02
CA GLY A 179 15.64 -6.38 1.11
C GLY A 179 14.95 -7.65 0.64
N LEU A 180 15.60 -8.40 -0.22
CA LEU A 180 15.07 -9.61 -0.85
C LEU A 180 15.97 -10.82 -0.57
N ASP A 181 15.40 -12.03 -0.66
CA ASP A 181 16.13 -13.29 -0.58
C ASP A 181 17.18 -13.43 -1.71
N ARG A 182 16.87 -12.90 -2.91
CA ARG A 182 17.73 -12.81 -4.09
C ARG A 182 17.23 -11.72 -5.03
N GLN A 183 18.02 -11.36 -6.03
CA GLN A 183 17.55 -10.49 -7.11
C GLN A 183 16.43 -11.17 -7.90
N ARG A 184 15.31 -10.45 -8.08
CA ARG A 184 14.11 -10.90 -8.78
C ARG A 184 13.68 -9.88 -9.82
N PRO A 185 13.07 -10.30 -10.94
CA PRO A 185 12.36 -9.36 -11.80
C PRO A 185 11.28 -8.65 -11.01
N TYR A 186 11.14 -7.34 -11.20
CA TYR A 186 10.18 -6.52 -10.49
C TYR A 186 9.45 -5.55 -11.42
N GLN A 187 8.30 -5.07 -11.00
CA GLN A 187 7.60 -3.93 -11.62
C GLN A 187 7.15 -2.95 -10.53
N VAL A 188 7.06 -1.67 -10.93
CA VAL A 188 6.55 -0.60 -10.07
C VAL A 188 5.46 0.16 -10.82
N TYR A 189 4.38 0.47 -10.12
CA TYR A 189 3.28 1.26 -10.66
C TYR A 189 2.56 2.05 -9.56
N THR A 190 1.77 3.05 -9.97
CA THR A 190 0.96 3.85 -9.07
C THR A 190 -0.50 3.48 -9.18
N LEU A 191 -1.23 3.57 -8.06
CA LEU A 191 -2.69 3.42 -7.98
C LEU A 191 -3.26 4.64 -7.29
N GLU A 192 -4.49 5.00 -7.65
CA GLU A 192 -5.26 6.08 -7.04
C GLU A 192 -6.37 5.52 -6.15
N SER A 193 -6.86 6.37 -5.21
CA SER A 193 -8.03 6.10 -4.36
C SER A 193 -7.94 4.84 -3.47
N PRO A 194 -7.05 4.80 -2.46
CA PRO A 194 -6.07 5.79 -2.06
C PRO A 194 -4.84 5.79 -2.94
N THR A 195 -4.06 6.87 -2.89
CA THR A 195 -2.80 6.98 -3.62
C THR A 195 -1.79 5.96 -3.09
N ARG A 196 -1.23 5.14 -3.99
CA ARG A 196 -0.26 4.09 -3.64
C ARG A 196 0.83 3.97 -4.68
N VAL A 197 2.03 3.67 -4.21
CA VAL A 197 3.11 3.12 -5.03
C VAL A 197 3.19 1.63 -4.71
N VAL A 198 3.17 0.80 -5.74
CA VAL A 198 3.16 -0.66 -5.63
C VAL A 198 4.40 -1.21 -6.29
N VAL A 199 5.12 -2.09 -5.58
CA VAL A 199 6.27 -2.84 -6.11
C VAL A 199 5.92 -4.32 -6.06
N GLU A 200 6.02 -5.00 -7.19
CA GLU A 200 5.81 -6.45 -7.28
C GLU A 200 7.09 -7.15 -7.69
N PHE A 201 7.36 -8.28 -7.07
CA PHE A 201 8.49 -9.15 -7.36
C PHE A 201 7.99 -10.48 -7.88
N GLN A 202 8.45 -10.90 -9.04
CA GLN A 202 8.12 -12.21 -9.60
C GLN A 202 8.72 -13.33 -8.75
N GLN A 203 7.93 -14.35 -8.45
CA GLN A 203 8.38 -15.52 -7.68
C GLN A 203 9.18 -16.50 -8.54
#